data_5b14bba24e69969428ba9049cd0f617e
#
_entry.id   5b14bba24e69969428ba9049cd0f617e
#
_cell.length_a   1.000
_cell.length_b   1.000
_cell.length_c   1.000
_cell.angle_alpha   90.00
_cell.angle_beta   90.00
_cell.angle_gamma   90.00
#
_symmetry.space_group_name_H-M   'P 1'
#
loop_
_entity.id
_entity.type
_entity.pdbx_description
1 polymer ?
#
loop_
_entity_poly.entity_id
_entity_poly.type
_entity_poly.pdbx_seq_one_letter_code
_entity_poly.pdbx_strand_id
1 'polypeptide(L)'
;EGTEEEEERYNNRAPIYAEFAKIVCISVVARNKDDSIKKISFCGDDEKQILSDFFQLLNSAPMANLGGHNVKAFDIPFLCKRAIINSLKIPKVLDYGTYPAWKMDLVRDTMELRKRSAFLSTSLELIASCLDLPSPKSIMNGAEVSSIYWESLNNAEWHQQKLMEIKDYCE
;
A
#
# COMPACT_ATOMS: atom_id res chain seq x y z
N GLU A 1 26.94 9.90 -16.55
CA GLU A 1 26.15 11.06 -16.12
C GLU A 1 24.82 10.94 -16.86
N GLY A 2 23.72 10.63 -16.11
CA GLY A 2 22.38 10.59 -16.67
C GLY A 2 21.92 12.00 -17.04
N THR A 3 21.00 12.10 -17.99
CA THR A 3 20.37 13.38 -18.29
C THR A 3 19.31 13.70 -17.20
N GLU A 4 18.95 14.98 -17.01
CA GLU A 4 17.88 15.38 -16.07
C GLU A 4 16.55 14.62 -16.35
N GLU A 5 16.27 14.32 -17.62
CA GLU A 5 15.11 13.51 -18.02
C GLU A 5 15.21 12.03 -17.55
N GLU A 6 16.39 11.46 -17.48
CA GLU A 6 16.62 10.09 -17.00
C GLU A 6 16.47 10.01 -15.48
N GLU A 7 16.95 11.02 -14.75
CA GLU A 7 16.76 11.15 -13.31
C GLU A 7 15.27 11.35 -12.95
N GLU A 8 14.58 12.19 -13.69
CA GLU A 8 13.14 12.41 -13.50
C GLU A 8 12.35 11.12 -13.77
N ARG A 9 12.67 10.40 -14.86
CA ARG A 9 12.04 9.10 -15.16
C ARG A 9 12.33 8.04 -14.09
N TYR A 10 13.53 8.05 -13.54
CA TYR A 10 13.90 7.15 -12.45
C TYR A 10 13.10 7.49 -11.19
N ASN A 11 13.09 8.75 -10.77
CA ASN A 11 12.39 9.21 -9.57
C ASN A 11 10.88 8.94 -9.64
N ASN A 12 10.27 9.05 -10.83
CA ASN A 12 8.85 8.77 -11.03
C ASN A 12 8.52 7.26 -11.04
N ARG A 13 9.48 6.39 -11.37
CA ARG A 13 9.27 4.94 -11.48
C ARG A 13 9.81 4.14 -10.31
N ALA A 14 10.90 4.57 -9.69
CA ALA A 14 11.53 3.84 -8.58
C ALA A 14 10.55 3.49 -7.43
N PRO A 15 9.61 4.37 -7.04
CA PRO A 15 8.68 4.07 -5.95
C PRO A 15 7.73 2.89 -6.20
N ILE A 16 7.50 2.48 -7.44
CA ILE A 16 6.63 1.33 -7.74
C ILE A 16 7.39 -0.01 -7.78
N TYR A 17 8.72 0.02 -7.71
CA TYR A 17 9.54 -1.18 -7.64
C TYR A 17 10.00 -1.42 -6.20
N ALA A 18 9.61 -2.55 -5.64
CA ALA A 18 9.93 -2.89 -4.25
C ALA A 18 11.44 -2.94 -3.99
N GLU A 19 12.26 -3.17 -5.00
CA GLU A 19 13.71 -3.23 -4.92
C GLU A 19 14.34 -1.85 -4.64
N PHE A 20 13.69 -0.78 -5.08
CA PHE A 20 14.21 0.60 -4.98
C PHE A 20 13.42 1.47 -4.00
N ALA A 21 12.21 1.04 -3.67
CA ALA A 21 11.31 1.80 -2.81
C ALA A 21 11.51 1.45 -1.33
N LYS A 22 10.85 2.24 -0.47
CA LYS A 22 10.74 2.05 0.97
C LYS A 22 9.29 2.26 1.38
N ILE A 23 8.78 1.42 2.27
CA ILE A 23 7.45 1.61 2.85
C ILE A 23 7.57 2.60 4.01
N VAL A 24 6.82 3.68 3.94
CA VAL A 24 6.78 4.74 4.96
C VAL A 24 5.44 4.80 5.69
N CYS A 25 4.38 4.22 5.09
CA CYS A 25 3.07 4.11 5.72
C CYS A 25 2.31 2.88 5.22
N ILE A 26 1.63 2.19 6.12
CA ILE A 26 0.62 1.16 5.83
C ILE A 26 -0.62 1.50 6.62
N SER A 27 -1.76 1.70 5.95
CA SER A 27 -3.04 1.91 6.60
C SER A 27 -4.01 0.79 6.26
N VAL A 28 -4.77 0.35 7.26
CA VAL A 28 -5.80 -0.67 7.12
C VAL A 28 -7.08 -0.25 7.82
N VAL A 29 -8.20 -0.63 7.23
CA VAL A 29 -9.51 -0.49 7.83
C VAL A 29 -9.99 -1.88 8.23
N ALA A 30 -10.15 -2.10 9.53
CA ALA A 30 -10.70 -3.33 10.08
C ALA A 30 -12.20 -3.16 10.33
N ARG A 31 -13.02 -4.06 9.75
CA ARG A 31 -14.44 -4.19 10.06
C ARG A 31 -14.62 -5.38 10.99
N ASN A 32 -15.12 -5.14 12.17
CA ASN A 32 -15.40 -6.17 13.16
C ASN A 32 -16.73 -6.89 12.88
N LYS A 33 -16.99 -7.98 13.61
CA LYS A 33 -18.24 -8.75 13.47
C LYS A 33 -19.50 -7.99 13.86
N ASP A 34 -19.35 -6.96 14.70
CA ASP A 34 -20.41 -6.04 15.12
C ASP A 34 -20.59 -4.83 14.17
N ASP A 35 -19.98 -4.91 12.99
CA ASP A 35 -19.94 -3.87 11.97
C ASP A 35 -19.19 -2.59 12.38
N SER A 36 -18.59 -2.54 13.54
CA SER A 36 -17.71 -1.43 13.91
C SER A 36 -16.48 -1.37 13.01
N ILE A 37 -16.07 -0.15 12.67
CA ILE A 37 -14.93 0.14 11.80
C ILE A 37 -13.79 0.74 12.63
N LYS A 38 -12.59 0.21 12.47
CA LYS A 38 -11.38 0.74 13.10
C LYS A 38 -10.33 0.98 12.03
N LYS A 39 -9.82 2.21 11.96
CA LYS A 39 -8.64 2.55 11.16
C LYS A 39 -7.38 2.31 11.98
N ILE A 40 -6.37 1.71 11.39
CA ILE A 40 -5.07 1.41 12.00
C ILE A 40 -4.00 1.76 10.98
N SER A 41 -3.07 2.63 11.37
CA SER A 41 -2.00 3.09 10.49
C SER A 41 -0.64 2.90 11.16
N PHE A 42 0.31 2.38 10.40
CA PHE A 42 1.70 2.21 10.77
C PHE A 42 2.51 3.14 9.87
N CYS A 43 3.07 4.21 10.41
CA CYS A 43 3.74 5.25 9.64
C CYS A 43 5.02 5.69 10.34
N GLY A 44 6.08 5.98 9.59
CA GLY A 44 7.37 6.43 10.14
C GLY A 44 8.56 6.15 9.24
N ASP A 45 9.76 6.28 9.81
CA ASP A 45 11.02 6.12 9.09
C ASP A 45 11.62 4.71 9.19
N ASP A 46 11.22 3.93 10.18
CA ASP A 46 11.69 2.55 10.34
C ASP A 46 10.76 1.59 9.59
N GLU A 47 11.08 1.30 8.34
CA GLU A 47 10.31 0.36 7.51
C GLU A 47 10.20 -1.03 8.15
N LYS A 48 11.27 -1.50 8.79
CA LYS A 48 11.28 -2.82 9.43
C LYS A 48 10.28 -2.86 10.59
N GLN A 49 10.20 -1.79 11.37
CA GLN A 49 9.23 -1.66 12.44
C GLN A 49 7.79 -1.60 11.89
N ILE A 50 7.55 -0.78 10.86
CA ILE A 50 6.24 -0.66 10.18
C ILE A 50 5.76 -2.04 9.70
N LEU A 51 6.62 -2.77 9.00
CA LEU A 51 6.30 -4.12 8.50
C LEU A 51 6.07 -5.10 9.64
N SER A 52 6.89 -5.05 10.70
CA SER A 52 6.77 -5.95 11.86
C SER A 52 5.44 -5.76 12.57
N ASP A 53 5.04 -4.53 12.83
CA ASP A 53 3.79 -4.20 13.51
C ASP A 53 2.58 -4.59 12.65
N PHE A 54 2.62 -4.29 11.35
CA PHE A 54 1.59 -4.72 10.43
C PHE A 54 1.47 -6.25 10.34
N PHE A 55 2.59 -6.96 10.28
CA PHE A 55 2.60 -8.43 10.26
C PHE A 55 2.12 -9.04 11.57
N GLN A 56 2.39 -8.40 12.70
CA GLN A 56 1.83 -8.79 13.99
C GLN A 56 0.30 -8.65 13.99
N LEU A 57 -0.23 -7.57 13.44
CA LEU A 57 -1.67 -7.40 13.26
C LEU A 57 -2.26 -8.53 12.40
N LEU A 58 -1.67 -8.83 11.25
CA LEU A 58 -2.14 -9.92 10.37
C LEU A 58 -2.07 -11.29 11.05
N ASN A 59 -1.03 -11.59 11.82
CA ASN A 59 -0.88 -12.84 12.55
C ASN A 59 -1.88 -12.96 13.71
N SER A 60 -2.36 -11.85 14.26
CA SER A 60 -3.42 -11.85 15.30
C SER A 60 -4.80 -12.19 14.76
N ALA A 61 -5.00 -12.06 13.43
CA ALA A 61 -6.27 -12.34 12.77
C ALA A 61 -6.07 -13.25 11.52
N PRO A 62 -5.57 -14.48 11.68
CA PRO A 62 -5.11 -15.34 10.57
C PRO A 62 -6.22 -15.78 9.61
N MET A 63 -7.49 -15.66 10.01
CA MET A 63 -8.66 -15.99 9.21
C MET A 63 -9.39 -14.74 8.69
N ALA A 64 -8.83 -13.55 8.85
CA ALA A 64 -9.42 -12.34 8.32
C ALA A 64 -9.36 -12.34 6.78
N ASN A 65 -10.45 -11.90 6.15
CA ASN A 65 -10.42 -11.60 4.73
C ASN A 65 -9.73 -10.25 4.53
N LEU A 66 -8.73 -10.24 3.66
CA LEU A 66 -8.08 -9.01 3.23
C LEU A 66 -8.82 -8.42 2.03
N GLY A 67 -8.93 -7.12 1.96
CA GLY A 67 -9.55 -6.43 0.84
C GLY A 67 -8.74 -5.23 0.40
N GLY A 68 -8.77 -4.94 -0.89
CA GLY A 68 -8.14 -3.77 -1.45
C GLY A 68 -8.38 -3.63 -2.95
N HIS A 69 -7.79 -2.60 -3.55
CA HIS A 69 -7.87 -2.37 -4.98
C HIS A 69 -6.52 -2.65 -5.63
N ASN A 70 -6.47 -3.58 -6.57
CA ASN A 70 -5.23 -4.08 -7.19
C ASN A 70 -4.24 -4.73 -6.19
N VAL A 71 -4.73 -5.08 -5.02
CA VAL A 71 -3.91 -5.54 -3.88
C VAL A 71 -3.17 -6.85 -4.18
N LYS A 72 -3.77 -7.74 -4.97
CA LYS A 72 -3.15 -9.01 -5.36
C LYS A 72 -1.99 -8.85 -6.34
N ALA A 73 -2.08 -7.89 -7.23
CA ALA A 73 -1.06 -7.67 -8.24
C ALA A 73 0.01 -6.67 -7.81
N PHE A 74 -0.26 -5.80 -6.84
CA PHE A 74 0.67 -4.75 -6.42
C PHE A 74 1.04 -4.86 -4.93
N ASP A 75 0.11 -4.56 -4.01
CA ASP A 75 0.44 -4.37 -2.59
C ASP A 75 1.00 -5.66 -1.94
N ILE A 76 0.37 -6.81 -2.14
CA ILE A 76 0.83 -8.06 -1.53
C ILE A 76 2.21 -8.47 -2.04
N PRO A 77 2.49 -8.53 -3.36
CA PRO A 77 3.84 -8.81 -3.86
C PRO A 77 4.87 -7.81 -3.39
N PHE A 78 4.50 -6.52 -3.30
CA PHE A 78 5.38 -5.47 -2.81
C PHE A 78 5.75 -5.68 -1.35
N LEU A 79 4.77 -5.91 -0.47
CA LEU A 79 4.97 -6.22 0.94
C LEU A 79 5.85 -7.46 1.14
N CYS A 80 5.63 -8.53 0.37
CA CYS A 80 6.43 -9.75 0.45
C CYS A 80 7.89 -9.50 0.06
N LYS A 81 8.16 -8.77 -1.01
CA LYS A 81 9.51 -8.40 -1.42
C LYS A 81 10.20 -7.52 -0.37
N ARG A 82 9.51 -6.51 0.16
CA ARG A 82 10.05 -5.66 1.23
C ARG A 82 10.31 -6.45 2.53
N ALA A 83 9.45 -7.43 2.85
CA ALA A 83 9.69 -8.35 3.97
C ALA A 83 11.01 -9.13 3.80
N ILE A 84 11.27 -9.68 2.60
CA ILE A 84 12.52 -10.40 2.30
C ILE A 84 13.72 -9.46 2.45
N ILE A 85 13.66 -8.24 1.90
CA ILE A 85 14.74 -7.24 1.99
C ILE A 85 15.04 -6.89 3.45
N ASN A 86 13.99 -6.78 4.29
CA ASN A 86 14.12 -6.48 5.73
C ASN A 86 14.38 -7.72 6.61
N SER A 87 14.57 -8.91 5.99
CA SER A 87 14.76 -10.19 6.69
C SER A 87 13.63 -10.51 7.67
N LEU A 88 12.40 -10.25 7.29
CA LEU A 88 11.18 -10.53 8.04
C LEU A 88 10.49 -11.78 7.49
N LYS A 89 9.86 -12.54 8.41
CA LYS A 89 9.03 -13.68 8.02
C LYS A 89 7.68 -13.19 7.49
N ILE A 90 7.34 -13.60 6.28
CA ILE A 90 6.05 -13.28 5.65
C ILE A 90 4.91 -13.98 6.41
N PRO A 91 3.84 -13.26 6.82
CA PRO A 91 2.64 -13.86 7.40
C PRO A 91 1.98 -14.84 6.44
N LYS A 92 1.44 -15.95 6.97
CA LYS A 92 0.78 -16.99 6.13
C LYS A 92 -0.34 -16.45 5.24
N VAL A 93 -1.05 -15.44 5.70
CA VAL A 93 -2.14 -14.80 4.95
C VAL A 93 -1.65 -14.05 3.70
N LEU A 94 -0.36 -13.69 3.65
CA LEU A 94 0.30 -13.06 2.50
C LEU A 94 1.19 -14.02 1.73
N ASP A 95 1.56 -15.17 2.33
CA ASP A 95 2.50 -16.13 1.76
C ASP A 95 1.78 -17.12 0.85
N TYR A 96 1.44 -16.65 -0.33
CA TYR A 96 0.87 -17.50 -1.38
C TYR A 96 1.93 -18.20 -2.25
N GLY A 97 3.20 -17.94 -1.97
CA GLY A 97 4.34 -18.57 -2.65
C GLY A 97 4.25 -18.43 -4.16
N THR A 98 4.28 -19.58 -4.85
CA THR A 98 4.12 -19.67 -6.32
C THR A 98 2.67 -19.78 -6.78
N TYR A 99 1.70 -19.63 -5.89
CA TYR A 99 0.28 -19.73 -6.27
C TYR A 99 -0.14 -18.53 -7.12
N PRO A 100 -0.88 -18.78 -8.20
CA PRO A 100 -1.45 -17.68 -8.98
C PRO A 100 -2.42 -16.84 -8.15
N ALA A 101 -2.52 -15.56 -8.48
CA ALA A 101 -3.35 -14.58 -7.74
C ALA A 101 -4.82 -15.03 -7.54
N TRP A 102 -5.39 -15.80 -8.49
CA TRP A 102 -6.77 -16.31 -8.38
C TRP A 102 -6.98 -17.39 -7.31
N LYS A 103 -5.90 -17.97 -6.74
CA LYS A 103 -5.98 -18.93 -5.62
C LYS A 103 -5.89 -18.27 -4.24
N MET A 104 -5.85 -16.94 -4.19
CA MET A 104 -5.86 -16.19 -2.93
C MET A 104 -7.28 -16.08 -2.37
N ASP A 105 -7.80 -17.14 -1.76
CA ASP A 105 -9.19 -17.23 -1.34
C ASP A 105 -9.57 -16.24 -0.21
N LEU A 106 -8.60 -15.85 0.63
CA LEU A 106 -8.80 -14.89 1.71
C LEU A 106 -8.59 -13.44 1.26
N VAL A 107 -8.26 -13.20 -0.02
CA VAL A 107 -8.03 -11.85 -0.54
C VAL A 107 -9.13 -11.47 -1.53
N ARG A 108 -9.79 -10.35 -1.28
CA ARG A 108 -10.79 -9.75 -2.15
C ARG A 108 -10.20 -8.54 -2.85
N ASP A 109 -10.04 -8.61 -4.15
CA ASP A 109 -9.51 -7.52 -4.96
C ASP A 109 -10.63 -6.88 -5.76
N THR A 110 -10.92 -5.60 -5.47
CA THR A 110 -12.01 -4.88 -6.14
C THR A 110 -11.75 -4.69 -7.63
N MET A 111 -10.49 -4.66 -8.06
CA MET A 111 -10.16 -4.63 -9.48
C MET A 111 -10.55 -5.95 -10.17
N GLU A 112 -10.29 -7.11 -9.52
CA GLU A 112 -10.68 -8.43 -10.06
C GLU A 112 -12.19 -8.64 -10.04
N LEU A 113 -12.87 -8.27 -8.95
CA LEU A 113 -14.32 -8.38 -8.83
C LEU A 113 -15.03 -7.63 -9.98
N ARG A 114 -14.45 -6.53 -10.43
CA ARG A 114 -15.04 -5.72 -11.50
C ARG A 114 -14.62 -6.16 -12.91
N LYS A 115 -13.47 -6.78 -13.07
CA LYS A 115 -13.00 -7.24 -14.38
C LYS A 115 -13.99 -8.19 -15.07
N ARG A 116 -14.62 -9.10 -14.35
CA ARG A 116 -15.56 -10.10 -14.90
C ARG A 116 -15.28 -10.44 -16.38
N SER A 117 -14.02 -10.76 -16.72
CA SER A 117 -13.53 -11.01 -18.08
C SER A 117 -13.26 -9.76 -18.97
N ALA A 118 -13.40 -8.54 -18.49
CA ALA A 118 -12.98 -7.36 -19.25
C ALA A 118 -11.47 -7.12 -19.12
N PHE A 119 -10.81 -6.74 -20.23
CA PHE A 119 -9.36 -6.49 -20.27
C PHE A 119 -8.92 -5.16 -19.68
N LEU A 120 -9.85 -4.27 -19.35
CA LEU A 120 -9.54 -2.92 -18.90
C LEU A 120 -9.36 -2.88 -17.37
N SER A 121 -8.23 -2.33 -16.93
CA SER A 121 -8.03 -1.93 -15.54
C SER A 121 -8.90 -0.71 -15.23
N THR A 122 -9.49 -0.65 -14.03
CA THR A 122 -10.33 0.45 -13.60
C THR A 122 -9.70 1.07 -12.37
N SER A 123 -9.50 2.39 -12.35
CA SER A 123 -8.97 3.08 -11.18
C SER A 123 -9.98 3.06 -10.03
N LEU A 124 -9.48 3.12 -8.79
CA LEU A 124 -10.33 3.22 -7.60
C LEU A 124 -11.20 4.48 -7.64
N GLU A 125 -10.66 5.59 -8.15
CA GLU A 125 -11.37 6.85 -8.32
C GLU A 125 -12.59 6.71 -9.26
N LEU A 126 -12.42 6.01 -10.39
CA LEU A 126 -13.55 5.76 -11.29
C LEU A 126 -14.61 4.87 -10.64
N ILE A 127 -14.20 3.90 -9.82
CA ILE A 127 -15.14 3.05 -9.06
C ILE A 127 -15.90 3.90 -8.04
N ALA A 128 -15.20 4.73 -7.27
CA ALA A 128 -15.80 5.63 -6.29
C ALA A 128 -16.82 6.56 -6.96
N SER A 129 -16.46 7.20 -8.07
CA SER A 129 -17.37 8.05 -8.84
C SER A 129 -18.61 7.31 -9.34
N CYS A 130 -18.47 6.08 -9.84
CA CYS A 130 -19.62 5.28 -10.29
C CYS A 130 -20.57 4.86 -9.15
N LEU A 131 -20.11 4.90 -7.91
CA LEU A 131 -20.86 4.53 -6.71
C LEU A 131 -21.30 5.74 -5.90
N ASP A 132 -21.12 6.95 -6.42
CA ASP A 132 -21.38 8.23 -5.74
C ASP A 132 -20.67 8.34 -4.38
N LEU A 133 -19.45 7.75 -4.29
CA LEU A 133 -18.58 7.83 -3.12
C LEU A 133 -17.60 9.01 -3.25
N PRO A 134 -17.15 9.59 -2.12
CA PRO A 134 -16.10 10.60 -2.13
C PRO A 134 -14.84 10.12 -2.86
N SER A 135 -14.16 11.04 -3.57
CA SER A 135 -12.91 10.70 -4.24
C SER A 135 -11.84 10.28 -3.22
N PRO A 136 -11.14 9.17 -3.44
CA PRO A 136 -10.03 8.75 -2.57
C PRO A 136 -8.79 9.64 -2.68
N LYS A 137 -8.74 10.55 -3.66
CA LYS A 137 -7.58 11.41 -3.97
C LYS A 137 -7.81 12.88 -3.58
N SER A 138 -8.29 13.15 -2.38
CA SER A 138 -8.65 14.51 -1.98
C SER A 138 -7.46 15.39 -1.53
N ILE A 139 -6.32 14.82 -1.14
CA ILE A 139 -5.22 15.54 -0.48
C ILE A 139 -3.94 15.52 -1.32
N MET A 140 -3.52 14.37 -1.82
CA MET A 140 -2.34 14.20 -2.67
C MET A 140 -2.51 13.00 -3.60
N ASN A 141 -1.59 12.84 -4.56
CA ASN A 141 -1.53 11.64 -5.38
C ASN A 141 -0.33 10.76 -4.99
N GLY A 142 -0.40 9.46 -5.28
CA GLY A 142 0.64 8.50 -4.90
C GLY A 142 2.03 8.82 -5.46
N ALA A 143 2.13 9.55 -6.59
CA ALA A 143 3.41 9.95 -7.18
C ALA A 143 4.12 11.04 -6.34
N GLU A 144 3.35 11.89 -5.66
CA GLU A 144 3.88 12.97 -4.81
C GLU A 144 4.43 12.47 -3.48
N VAL A 145 3.97 11.32 -2.99
CA VAL A 145 4.40 10.75 -1.69
C VAL A 145 5.93 10.60 -1.62
N SER A 146 6.54 10.12 -2.71
CA SER A 146 7.99 9.89 -2.74
C SER A 146 8.77 11.20 -2.61
N SER A 147 8.47 12.21 -3.43
CA SER A 147 9.16 13.51 -3.39
C SER A 147 8.96 14.20 -2.04
N ILE A 148 7.73 14.24 -1.55
CA ILE A 148 7.39 14.85 -0.24
C ILE A 148 8.18 14.19 0.89
N TYR A 149 8.26 12.86 0.91
CA TYR A 149 9.02 12.14 1.93
C TYR A 149 10.51 12.50 1.89
N TRP A 150 11.15 12.37 0.73
CA TRP A 150 12.59 12.59 0.61
C TRP A 150 13.00 14.05 0.83
N GLU A 151 12.25 15.01 0.32
CA GLU A 151 12.50 16.44 0.51
C GLU A 151 12.37 16.86 1.99
N SER A 152 11.43 16.25 2.70
CA SER A 152 11.17 16.60 4.11
C SER A 152 12.28 16.18 5.08
N LEU A 153 13.12 15.19 4.73
CA LEU A 153 14.18 14.67 5.62
C LEU A 153 15.19 15.73 6.10
N ASN A 154 15.31 16.84 5.38
CA ASN A 154 16.24 17.92 5.73
C ASN A 154 15.79 18.77 6.92
N ASN A 155 14.54 18.65 7.38
CA ASN A 155 13.99 19.42 8.49
C ASN A 155 13.06 18.54 9.33
N ALA A 156 13.43 18.28 10.59
CA ALA A 156 12.73 17.32 11.44
C ALA A 156 11.25 17.69 11.73
N GLU A 157 10.95 18.98 11.97
CA GLU A 157 9.57 19.41 12.23
C GLU A 157 8.71 19.28 10.97
N TRP A 158 9.23 19.72 9.84
CA TRP A 158 8.56 19.60 8.55
C TRP A 158 8.36 18.13 8.16
N HIS A 159 9.37 17.28 8.43
CA HIS A 159 9.30 15.85 8.17
C HIS A 159 8.17 15.17 8.97
N GLN A 160 8.04 15.46 10.24
CA GLN A 160 6.95 14.94 11.06
C GLN A 160 5.58 15.39 10.54
N GLN A 161 5.44 16.64 10.12
CA GLN A 161 4.22 17.13 9.50
C GLN A 161 3.91 16.38 8.21
N LYS A 162 4.91 16.13 7.34
CA LYS A 162 4.72 15.42 6.08
C LYS A 162 4.39 13.93 6.29
N LEU A 163 4.95 13.29 7.30
CA LEU A 163 4.55 11.93 7.67
C LEU A 163 3.08 11.87 8.11
N MET A 164 2.57 12.88 8.80
CA MET A 164 1.14 12.95 9.15
C MET A 164 0.27 13.14 7.90
N GLU A 165 0.65 14.01 6.98
CA GLU A 165 -0.06 14.20 5.70
C GLU A 165 -0.08 12.89 4.86
N ILE A 166 1.04 12.16 4.80
CA ILE A 166 1.12 10.85 4.14
C ILE A 166 0.20 9.83 4.82
N LYS A 167 0.16 9.83 6.15
CA LYS A 167 -0.73 8.97 6.92
C LYS A 167 -2.20 9.27 6.59
N ASP A 168 -2.59 10.55 6.62
CA ASP A 168 -3.96 10.99 6.31
C ASP A 168 -4.35 10.63 4.86
N TYR A 169 -3.40 10.70 3.92
CA TYR A 169 -3.61 10.23 2.55
C TYR A 169 -3.83 8.72 2.47
N CYS A 170 -3.16 7.93 3.31
CA CYS A 170 -3.28 6.47 3.34
C CYS A 170 -4.57 5.99 4.04
N GLU A 171 -5.22 6.82 4.88
CA GLU A 171 -6.44 6.49 5.63
C GLU A 171 -7.75 6.71 4.86
#